data_def919f6e10a43e5a6b895e5f54ded3e
#
_entry.id   def919f6e10a43e5a6b895e5f54ded3e
#
_cell.length_a   1.000
_cell.length_b   1.000
_cell.length_c   1.000
_cell.angle_alpha   90.00
_cell.angle_beta   90.00
_cell.angle_gamma   90.00
#
_symmetry.space_group_name_H-M   'P 1'
#
loop_
_entity.id
_entity.type
_entity.pdbx_description
1 polymer ?
#
loop_
_entity_poly.entity_id
_entity_poly.type
_entity_poly.pdbx_seq_one_letter_code
_entity_poly.pdbx_strand_id
1 'polypeptide(L)'
;MSKEVKISFQDLTAIVGKNDIGKSTILEALDVFFHNGKGIVKLDKDDINVNAKANGETDVRISIVFGSLPQSVIIDDSNKTTLKEEYLLNKDGDLEVIKVFKNASDKNVAVFIKANHPSNPDCCDLLSKKQKDLQTAVEKLGLKCEDLRKNALLRSAIWGKYRNDGSLDLKETDITVSAKDGDIKALWERLQSYMPYYSLFQADRKNTDNDDEIQDPLKTAVKQILSDAALLQSLDEVATKVREKLQDVSDLTLKKIKEMNPEIADSLHPKVPSVQELKWADVFKGLSITGDEDIPINKRGSGVKRLILLNFFRAEAERRQKESSSQSIIYAIEEPETSQHKDHQRLLIKALKELSNNSSTQVIITTHSSDIVKQLGFEQIQIVCHQGGVKTIKSAERNSLPYPSLNEVNYIAFGDASEEYHNELYGFLQSKAIDEDAKNEKEKDFEAWLTTKGCKQNKQWIRIKGGIPQQAQRCTIETYIRNFIHHPENNQNPQYSPSELKDSIDEMKRIVASYLIAIHI
;
A
#
# COMPACT_ATOMS: atom_id res chain seq x y z
N MET A 1 -5.07 -13.88 -6.21
CA MET A 1 -4.73 -14.78 -5.10
C MET A 1 -5.82 -15.83 -4.97
N SER A 2 -5.50 -17.08 -4.61
CA SER A 2 -6.49 -18.18 -4.57
C SER A 2 -7.39 -18.18 -3.32
N LYS A 3 -7.08 -17.34 -2.34
CA LYS A 3 -7.86 -17.14 -1.11
C LYS A 3 -7.91 -15.64 -0.80
N GLU A 4 -8.89 -15.24 -0.02
CA GLU A 4 -8.98 -13.88 0.51
C GLU A 4 -7.70 -13.54 1.29
N VAL A 5 -7.13 -12.37 1.00
CA VAL A 5 -5.95 -11.85 1.67
C VAL A 5 -6.29 -10.46 2.20
N LYS A 6 -6.07 -10.25 3.49
CA LYS A 6 -6.24 -8.94 4.14
C LYS A 6 -4.89 -8.26 4.30
N ILE A 7 -4.86 -6.97 4.00
CA ILE A 7 -3.66 -6.14 4.11
C ILE A 7 -4.05 -4.88 4.88
N SER A 8 -3.29 -4.56 5.92
CA SER A 8 -3.42 -3.29 6.63
C SER A 8 -2.38 -2.31 6.12
N PHE A 9 -2.81 -1.10 5.78
CA PHE A 9 -1.95 -0.04 5.32
C PHE A 9 -1.84 1.04 6.40
N GLN A 10 -0.61 1.45 6.70
CA GLN A 10 -0.29 2.60 7.54
C GLN A 10 -0.10 3.84 6.66
N ASP A 11 0.25 4.98 7.26
CA ASP A 11 0.55 6.21 6.51
C ASP A 11 1.67 5.99 5.49
N LEU A 12 2.70 5.21 5.85
CA LEU A 12 3.68 4.63 4.96
C LEU A 12 3.69 3.12 5.11
N THR A 13 3.48 2.39 4.01
CA THR A 13 3.54 0.92 3.99
C THR A 13 4.47 0.44 2.90
N ALA A 14 5.41 -0.42 3.25
CA ALA A 14 6.26 -1.13 2.31
C ALA A 14 5.83 -2.60 2.19
N ILE A 15 5.47 -3.00 0.99
CA ILE A 15 5.18 -4.39 0.63
C ILE A 15 6.49 -5.04 0.18
N VAL A 16 7.01 -5.96 0.97
CA VAL A 16 8.31 -6.60 0.74
C VAL A 16 8.18 -8.07 0.39
N GLY A 17 9.13 -8.60 -0.34
CA GLY A 17 9.17 -10.00 -0.74
C GLY A 17 10.01 -10.23 -2.00
N LYS A 18 10.24 -11.50 -2.33
CA LYS A 18 11.00 -11.89 -3.53
C LYS A 18 10.36 -11.36 -4.81
N ASN A 19 11.14 -11.33 -5.90
CA ASN A 19 10.58 -11.03 -7.22
C ASN A 19 9.52 -12.07 -7.58
N ASP A 20 8.53 -11.64 -8.36
CA ASP A 20 7.39 -12.46 -8.86
C ASP A 20 6.47 -13.06 -7.78
N ILE A 21 6.61 -12.62 -6.53
CA ILE A 21 5.75 -13.11 -5.45
C ILE A 21 4.35 -12.48 -5.46
N GLY A 22 4.14 -11.40 -6.24
CA GLY A 22 2.85 -10.72 -6.39
C GLY A 22 2.75 -9.41 -5.61
N LYS A 23 3.86 -8.73 -5.33
CA LYS A 23 3.88 -7.38 -4.74
C LYS A 23 3.13 -6.36 -5.62
N SER A 24 3.48 -6.30 -6.90
CA SER A 24 2.86 -5.39 -7.88
C SER A 24 1.37 -5.63 -8.01
N THR A 25 0.92 -6.89 -7.96
CA THR A 25 -0.51 -7.26 -8.03
C THR A 25 -1.35 -6.54 -6.97
N ILE A 26 -0.77 -6.21 -5.81
CA ILE A 26 -1.49 -5.47 -4.76
C ILE A 26 -1.71 -4.02 -5.18
N LEU A 27 -0.68 -3.35 -5.72
CA LEU A 27 -0.80 -1.98 -6.22
C LEU A 27 -1.72 -1.91 -7.44
N GLU A 28 -1.64 -2.89 -8.31
CA GLU A 28 -2.51 -3.03 -9.48
C GLU A 28 -3.97 -3.24 -9.09
N ALA A 29 -4.24 -4.07 -8.07
CA ALA A 29 -5.60 -4.26 -7.56
C ALA A 29 -6.18 -2.96 -6.98
N LEU A 30 -5.38 -2.13 -6.32
CA LEU A 30 -5.79 -0.80 -5.86
C LEU A 30 -6.09 0.12 -7.06
N ASP A 31 -5.26 0.12 -8.11
CA ASP A 31 -5.52 0.90 -9.33
C ASP A 31 -6.84 0.50 -9.99
N VAL A 32 -7.06 -0.81 -10.13
CA VAL A 32 -8.32 -1.37 -10.65
C VAL A 32 -9.52 -0.94 -9.79
N PHE A 33 -9.39 -0.95 -8.47
CA PHE A 33 -10.46 -0.52 -7.58
C PHE A 33 -10.77 0.97 -7.72
N PHE A 34 -9.76 1.85 -7.57
CA PHE A 34 -9.99 3.29 -7.56
C PHE A 34 -10.44 3.83 -8.91
N HIS A 35 -9.95 3.27 -10.01
CA HIS A 35 -10.27 3.71 -11.37
C HIS A 35 -11.31 2.83 -12.09
N ASN A 36 -11.99 1.91 -11.38
CA ASN A 36 -13.01 1.01 -11.95
C ASN A 36 -12.50 0.17 -13.14
N GLY A 37 -11.23 -0.27 -13.07
CA GLY A 37 -10.59 -1.03 -14.15
C GLY A 37 -10.21 -0.21 -15.39
N LYS A 38 -10.33 1.12 -15.34
CA LYS A 38 -10.00 2.06 -16.44
C LYS A 38 -8.74 2.88 -16.16
N GLY A 39 -7.99 2.53 -15.11
CA GLY A 39 -6.75 3.18 -14.74
C GLY A 39 -5.57 2.81 -15.63
N ILE A 40 -4.39 2.90 -15.05
CA ILE A 40 -3.14 2.47 -15.67
C ILE A 40 -3.18 0.97 -15.95
N VAL A 41 -3.78 0.20 -15.04
CA VAL A 41 -3.97 -1.24 -15.15
C VAL A 41 -5.34 -1.53 -15.76
N LYS A 42 -5.35 -2.22 -16.87
CA LYS A 42 -6.59 -2.69 -17.51
C LYS A 42 -6.82 -4.13 -17.11
N LEU A 43 -7.94 -4.37 -16.44
CA LEU A 43 -8.33 -5.70 -16.00
C LEU A 43 -8.77 -6.54 -17.21
N ASP A 44 -8.27 -7.78 -17.28
CA ASP A 44 -8.66 -8.76 -18.30
C ASP A 44 -8.88 -10.17 -17.72
N LYS A 45 -9.24 -11.13 -18.56
CA LYS A 45 -9.54 -12.50 -18.15
C LYS A 45 -8.34 -13.28 -17.62
N ASP A 46 -7.12 -12.84 -17.92
CA ASP A 46 -5.89 -13.49 -17.47
C ASP A 46 -5.52 -13.05 -16.06
N ASP A 47 -6.16 -12.00 -15.53
CA ASP A 47 -6.05 -11.58 -14.13
C ASP A 47 -6.82 -12.50 -13.17
N ILE A 48 -7.70 -13.37 -13.69
CA ILE A 48 -8.42 -14.34 -12.87
C ILE A 48 -7.44 -15.42 -12.39
N ASN A 49 -7.41 -15.65 -11.09
CA ASN A 49 -6.58 -16.70 -10.51
C ASN A 49 -6.84 -18.07 -11.15
N VAL A 50 -5.78 -18.79 -11.52
CA VAL A 50 -5.87 -20.07 -12.23
C VAL A 50 -6.73 -21.10 -11.49
N ASN A 51 -6.60 -21.19 -10.16
CA ASN A 51 -7.41 -22.11 -9.34
C ASN A 51 -8.88 -21.67 -9.27
N ALA A 52 -9.15 -20.37 -9.17
CA ALA A 52 -10.51 -19.83 -9.20
C ALA A 52 -11.17 -20.12 -10.56
N LYS A 53 -10.42 -19.90 -11.65
CA LYS A 53 -10.86 -20.21 -13.02
C LYS A 53 -11.18 -21.70 -13.20
N ALA A 54 -10.38 -22.59 -12.61
CA ALA A 54 -10.62 -24.04 -12.63
C ALA A 54 -11.89 -24.43 -11.85
N ASN A 55 -12.28 -23.65 -10.84
CA ASN A 55 -13.52 -23.82 -10.07
C ASN A 55 -14.74 -23.12 -10.71
N GLY A 56 -14.59 -22.53 -11.89
CA GLY A 56 -15.67 -21.83 -12.60
C GLY A 56 -15.93 -20.41 -12.10
N GLU A 57 -15.06 -19.85 -11.24
CA GLU A 57 -15.14 -18.46 -10.80
C GLU A 57 -14.57 -17.55 -11.90
N THR A 58 -15.31 -16.49 -12.23
CA THR A 58 -14.94 -15.56 -13.30
C THR A 58 -14.85 -14.11 -12.83
N ASP A 59 -15.28 -13.83 -11.62
CA ASP A 59 -15.38 -12.47 -11.10
C ASP A 59 -14.16 -12.11 -10.23
N VAL A 60 -13.72 -10.87 -10.34
CA VAL A 60 -12.68 -10.31 -9.47
C VAL A 60 -13.36 -9.44 -8.43
N ARG A 61 -13.15 -9.76 -7.14
CA ARG A 61 -13.71 -9.02 -6.01
C ARG A 61 -12.59 -8.33 -5.24
N ILE A 62 -12.72 -7.01 -5.07
CA ILE A 62 -11.78 -6.19 -4.29
C ILE A 62 -12.59 -5.41 -3.25
N SER A 63 -12.21 -5.53 -1.98
CA SER A 63 -12.79 -4.79 -0.87
C SER A 63 -11.75 -3.85 -0.27
N ILE A 64 -12.14 -2.61 0.02
CA ILE A 64 -11.31 -1.64 0.75
C ILE A 64 -12.10 -1.10 1.93
N VAL A 65 -11.46 -1.11 3.09
CA VAL A 65 -11.96 -0.53 4.33
C VAL A 65 -11.31 0.83 4.53
N PHE A 66 -12.13 1.86 4.66
CA PHE A 66 -11.72 3.23 4.87
C PHE A 66 -11.95 3.62 6.33
N GLY A 67 -10.88 3.99 7.02
CA GLY A 67 -10.93 4.64 8.34
C GLY A 67 -10.91 6.17 8.23
N SER A 68 -10.80 6.85 9.36
CA SER A 68 -10.70 8.34 9.44
C SER A 68 -11.78 9.06 8.62
N LEU A 69 -13.02 8.58 8.74
CA LEU A 69 -14.15 9.04 7.95
C LEU A 69 -14.55 10.48 8.29
N PRO A 70 -15.15 11.24 7.33
CA PRO A 70 -15.68 12.56 7.60
C PRO A 70 -16.81 12.49 8.65
N GLN A 71 -16.84 13.47 9.55
CA GLN A 71 -17.84 13.53 10.64
C GLN A 71 -19.28 13.61 10.13
N SER A 72 -19.49 14.19 8.97
CA SER A 72 -20.82 14.27 8.33
C SER A 72 -20.70 14.17 6.82
N VAL A 73 -21.73 13.59 6.19
CA VAL A 73 -21.85 13.46 4.73
C VAL A 73 -23.12 14.19 4.30
N ILE A 74 -23.06 14.91 3.19
CA ILE A 74 -24.26 15.51 2.59
C ILE A 74 -24.78 14.51 1.56
N ILE A 75 -25.89 13.85 1.85
CA ILE A 75 -26.51 12.85 0.97
C ILE A 75 -27.50 13.51 0.00
N ASP A 76 -28.26 14.46 0.49
CA ASP A 76 -29.10 15.33 -0.34
C ASP A 76 -28.69 16.79 -0.17
N ASP A 77 -29.10 17.66 -1.10
CA ASP A 77 -28.67 19.08 -1.12
C ASP A 77 -29.10 19.87 0.11
N SER A 78 -29.90 19.31 0.99
CA SER A 78 -30.56 20.01 2.08
C SER A 78 -30.25 19.48 3.47
N ASN A 79 -29.66 18.29 3.64
CA ASN A 79 -29.50 17.72 4.98
C ASN A 79 -28.19 16.98 5.18
N LYS A 80 -27.45 17.38 6.23
CA LYS A 80 -26.28 16.65 6.71
C LYS A 80 -26.72 15.44 7.50
N THR A 81 -26.17 14.27 7.20
CA THR A 81 -26.32 13.04 7.97
C THR A 81 -24.94 12.41 8.22
N THR A 82 -24.88 11.33 8.94
CA THR A 82 -23.65 10.58 9.15
C THR A 82 -23.80 9.17 8.56
N LEU A 83 -22.67 8.57 8.16
CA LEU A 83 -22.67 7.17 7.70
C LEU A 83 -23.21 6.22 8.77
N LYS A 84 -23.02 6.55 10.05
CA LYS A 84 -23.55 5.80 11.19
C LYS A 84 -25.08 5.89 11.28
N GLU A 85 -25.66 7.08 11.08
CA GLU A 85 -27.11 7.27 11.11
C GLU A 85 -27.80 6.59 9.95
N GLU A 86 -27.13 6.47 8.81
CA GLU A 86 -27.62 5.76 7.63
C GLU A 86 -27.30 4.24 7.66
N TYR A 87 -26.72 3.71 8.75
CA TYR A 87 -26.31 2.31 8.88
C TYR A 87 -25.44 1.81 7.73
N LEU A 88 -24.45 2.61 7.33
CA LEU A 88 -23.52 2.33 6.22
C LEU A 88 -22.11 1.97 6.70
N LEU A 89 -21.92 1.78 7.99
CA LEU A 89 -20.65 1.33 8.56
C LEU A 89 -20.69 -0.17 8.85
N ASN A 90 -19.55 -0.84 8.71
CA ASN A 90 -19.40 -2.22 9.12
C ASN A 90 -19.46 -2.36 10.67
N LYS A 91 -19.32 -3.57 11.19
CA LYS A 91 -19.35 -3.82 12.64
C LYS A 91 -18.22 -3.14 13.42
N ASP A 92 -17.11 -2.83 12.75
CA ASP A 92 -15.95 -2.19 13.35
C ASP A 92 -16.05 -0.65 13.32
N GLY A 93 -17.10 -0.10 12.68
CA GLY A 93 -17.36 1.32 12.58
C GLY A 93 -16.67 2.01 11.40
N ASP A 94 -16.18 1.25 10.43
CA ASP A 94 -15.49 1.72 9.24
C ASP A 94 -16.37 1.60 7.99
N LEU A 95 -16.03 2.35 6.94
CA LEU A 95 -16.68 2.24 5.63
C LEU A 95 -15.99 1.17 4.79
N GLU A 96 -16.67 0.05 4.55
CA GLU A 96 -16.17 -1.01 3.69
C GLU A 96 -16.87 -0.98 2.33
N VAL A 97 -16.10 -0.71 1.27
CA VAL A 97 -16.58 -0.67 -0.12
C VAL A 97 -16.04 -1.86 -0.89
N ILE A 98 -16.94 -2.57 -1.55
CA ILE A 98 -16.63 -3.76 -2.34
C ILE A 98 -16.94 -3.48 -3.79
N LYS A 99 -15.99 -3.75 -4.68
CA LYS A 99 -16.19 -3.73 -6.13
C LYS A 99 -16.03 -5.14 -6.69
N VAL A 100 -17.03 -5.56 -7.45
CA VAL A 100 -17.04 -6.85 -8.14
C VAL A 100 -17.01 -6.61 -9.63
N PHE A 101 -15.92 -7.00 -10.26
CA PHE A 101 -15.69 -6.90 -11.70
C PHE A 101 -16.14 -8.22 -12.35
N LYS A 102 -17.35 -8.24 -12.89
CA LYS A 102 -17.92 -9.44 -13.48
C LYS A 102 -17.17 -9.85 -14.74
N ASN A 103 -16.80 -11.13 -14.80
CA ASN A 103 -15.98 -11.70 -15.88
C ASN A 103 -14.64 -10.94 -16.08
N ALA A 104 -14.05 -10.45 -15.01
CA ALA A 104 -12.84 -9.63 -15.02
C ALA A 104 -12.93 -8.47 -16.05
N SER A 105 -14.04 -7.73 -16.08
CA SER A 105 -14.30 -6.68 -17.06
C SER A 105 -14.66 -5.36 -16.38
N ASP A 106 -14.12 -4.26 -16.91
CA ASP A 106 -14.43 -2.88 -16.52
C ASP A 106 -15.84 -2.41 -16.94
N LYS A 107 -16.52 -3.17 -17.83
CA LYS A 107 -17.83 -2.82 -18.36
C LYS A 107 -18.98 -3.10 -17.39
N ASN A 108 -18.80 -4.07 -16.48
CA ASN A 108 -19.83 -4.54 -15.54
C ASN A 108 -19.28 -4.56 -14.12
N VAL A 109 -19.15 -3.38 -13.51
CA VAL A 109 -18.70 -3.25 -12.14
C VAL A 109 -19.90 -3.11 -11.22
N ALA A 110 -20.09 -4.07 -10.32
CA ALA A 110 -21.06 -3.98 -9.25
C ALA A 110 -20.38 -3.43 -8.00
N VAL A 111 -21.00 -2.44 -7.36
CA VAL A 111 -20.45 -1.79 -6.16
C VAL A 111 -21.38 -2.04 -5.00
N PHE A 112 -20.81 -2.41 -3.85
CA PHE A 112 -21.50 -2.68 -2.62
C PHE A 112 -20.84 -1.93 -1.46
N ILE A 113 -21.64 -1.56 -0.48
CA ILE A 113 -21.16 -1.17 0.85
C ILE A 113 -21.49 -2.31 1.79
N LYS A 114 -20.47 -2.88 2.42
CA LYS A 114 -20.68 -3.88 3.47
C LYS A 114 -20.91 -3.16 4.79
N ALA A 115 -22.08 -3.30 5.33
CA ALA A 115 -22.49 -2.56 6.51
C ALA A 115 -23.28 -3.42 7.51
N ASN A 116 -23.21 -3.03 8.78
CA ASN A 116 -24.10 -3.54 9.82
C ASN A 116 -25.45 -2.81 9.70
N HIS A 117 -26.29 -3.31 8.81
CA HIS A 117 -27.53 -2.66 8.33
C HIS A 117 -28.79 -3.34 8.90
N PRO A 118 -29.90 -2.60 9.05
CA PRO A 118 -31.17 -3.18 9.39
C PRO A 118 -31.56 -4.31 8.42
N SER A 119 -31.94 -5.47 8.96
CA SER A 119 -32.35 -6.65 8.18
C SER A 119 -33.82 -6.93 8.26
N ASN A 120 -34.56 -6.20 9.09
CA ASN A 120 -36.00 -6.30 9.15
C ASN A 120 -36.65 -5.91 7.82
N PRO A 121 -37.47 -6.76 7.19
CA PRO A 121 -38.08 -6.52 5.88
C PRO A 121 -38.82 -5.19 5.73
N ASP A 122 -39.38 -4.67 6.83
CA ASP A 122 -40.15 -3.42 6.82
C ASP A 122 -39.29 -2.18 6.76
N CYS A 123 -37.98 -2.27 7.03
CA CYS A 123 -37.07 -1.12 7.08
C CYS A 123 -35.64 -1.36 6.53
N CYS A 124 -35.37 -2.52 5.92
CA CYS A 124 -34.04 -2.86 5.38
C CYS A 124 -33.75 -2.17 4.04
N ASP A 125 -34.73 -1.71 3.30
CA ASP A 125 -34.62 -1.18 1.94
C ASP A 125 -34.82 0.35 1.83
N LEU A 126 -34.82 1.07 2.96
CA LEU A 126 -35.15 2.50 2.98
C LEU A 126 -34.23 3.38 2.13
N LEU A 127 -32.98 2.99 1.94
CA LEU A 127 -32.03 3.71 1.10
C LEU A 127 -32.37 3.65 -0.39
N SER A 128 -33.12 2.63 -0.81
CA SER A 128 -33.58 2.46 -2.20
C SER A 128 -34.95 3.07 -2.47
N LYS A 129 -35.68 3.50 -1.44
CA LYS A 129 -37.01 4.07 -1.57
C LYS A 129 -36.99 5.52 -2.02
N LYS A 130 -37.94 5.89 -2.86
CA LYS A 130 -38.18 7.28 -3.24
C LYS A 130 -38.83 8.06 -2.11
N GLN A 131 -38.68 9.40 -2.11
CA GLN A 131 -39.23 10.28 -1.09
C GLN A 131 -40.74 10.01 -0.80
N LYS A 132 -41.54 9.85 -1.84
CA LYS A 132 -42.97 9.60 -1.71
C LYS A 132 -43.29 8.28 -0.95
N ASP A 133 -42.48 7.24 -1.19
CA ASP A 133 -42.62 5.95 -0.52
C ASP A 133 -42.25 6.04 0.96
N LEU A 134 -41.19 6.81 1.26
CA LEU A 134 -40.76 7.12 2.63
C LEU A 134 -41.83 7.93 3.39
N GLN A 135 -42.39 8.95 2.74
CA GLN A 135 -43.50 9.74 3.32
C GLN A 135 -44.69 8.86 3.63
N THR A 136 -45.11 8.02 2.68
CA THR A 136 -46.20 7.08 2.89
C THR A 136 -45.94 6.10 4.04
N ALA A 137 -44.68 5.64 4.18
CA ALA A 137 -44.29 4.77 5.30
C ALA A 137 -44.36 5.50 6.65
N VAL A 138 -43.91 6.75 6.73
CA VAL A 138 -43.99 7.59 7.94
C VAL A 138 -45.43 7.82 8.35
N GLU A 139 -46.31 8.15 7.38
CA GLU A 139 -47.76 8.33 7.61
C GLU A 139 -48.43 7.05 8.11
N LYS A 140 -48.21 5.90 7.44
CA LYS A 140 -48.76 4.60 7.85
C LYS A 140 -48.33 4.19 9.25
N LEU A 141 -47.13 4.53 9.65
CA LEU A 141 -46.56 4.22 10.96
C LEU A 141 -46.94 5.27 12.02
N GLY A 142 -47.67 6.36 11.64
CA GLY A 142 -48.06 7.44 12.54
C GLY A 142 -46.88 8.18 13.17
N LEU A 143 -45.74 8.29 12.46
CA LEU A 143 -44.53 8.86 12.98
C LEU A 143 -44.49 10.40 12.77
N LYS A 144 -43.89 11.11 13.72
CA LYS A 144 -43.61 12.54 13.59
C LYS A 144 -42.23 12.71 12.92
N CYS A 145 -42.15 13.53 11.88
CA CYS A 145 -40.91 13.92 11.22
C CYS A 145 -40.86 15.44 11.13
N GLU A 146 -39.71 16.02 11.40
CA GLU A 146 -39.52 17.48 11.42
C GLU A 146 -39.68 18.13 10.03
N ASP A 147 -39.22 17.46 8.97
CA ASP A 147 -39.37 17.91 7.60
C ASP A 147 -39.59 16.71 6.66
N LEU A 148 -40.80 16.57 6.14
CA LEU A 148 -41.18 15.48 5.23
C LEU A 148 -40.52 15.58 3.82
N ARG A 149 -39.82 16.65 3.54
CA ARG A 149 -39.09 16.85 2.27
C ARG A 149 -37.67 16.29 2.31
N LYS A 150 -37.20 15.84 3.49
CA LYS A 150 -35.83 15.38 3.71
C LYS A 150 -35.78 13.89 3.96
N ASN A 151 -35.27 13.14 2.97
CA ASN A 151 -35.26 11.67 2.99
C ASN A 151 -34.48 11.09 4.18
N ALA A 152 -33.36 11.72 4.57
CA ALA A 152 -32.57 11.30 5.73
C ALA A 152 -33.39 11.35 7.04
N LEU A 153 -34.23 12.40 7.21
CA LEU A 153 -35.08 12.52 8.38
C LEU A 153 -36.22 11.50 8.36
N LEU A 154 -36.82 11.23 7.20
CA LEU A 154 -37.84 10.19 7.02
C LEU A 154 -37.26 8.82 7.37
N ARG A 155 -36.09 8.45 6.85
CA ARG A 155 -35.42 7.19 7.19
C ARG A 155 -35.08 7.11 8.67
N SER A 156 -34.56 8.17 9.25
CA SER A 156 -34.22 8.24 10.68
C SER A 156 -35.44 8.02 11.57
N ALA A 157 -36.61 8.60 11.22
CA ALA A 157 -37.87 8.42 11.94
C ALA A 157 -38.34 6.95 11.87
N ILE A 158 -38.29 6.33 10.69
CA ILE A 158 -38.69 4.93 10.50
C ILE A 158 -37.74 3.99 11.27
N TRP A 159 -36.42 4.10 11.08
CA TRP A 159 -35.45 3.29 11.80
C TRP A 159 -35.50 3.52 13.31
N GLY A 160 -35.79 4.75 13.74
CA GLY A 160 -35.99 5.11 15.14
C GLY A 160 -37.11 4.30 15.80
N LYS A 161 -38.24 4.13 15.10
CA LYS A 161 -39.35 3.29 15.56
C LYS A 161 -38.90 1.84 15.79
N TYR A 162 -38.33 1.21 14.75
CA TYR A 162 -37.91 -0.19 14.84
C TYR A 162 -36.78 -0.41 15.85
N ARG A 163 -35.94 0.58 16.07
CA ARG A 163 -34.91 0.58 17.13
C ARG A 163 -35.57 0.57 18.52
N ASN A 164 -36.54 1.46 18.72
CA ASN A 164 -37.29 1.55 20.00
C ASN A 164 -38.10 0.31 20.29
N ASP A 165 -38.66 -0.32 19.27
CA ASP A 165 -39.43 -1.58 19.37
C ASP A 165 -38.52 -2.81 19.54
N GLY A 166 -37.17 -2.64 19.48
CA GLY A 166 -36.22 -3.75 19.57
C GLY A 166 -36.21 -4.69 18.35
N SER A 167 -36.78 -4.27 17.22
CA SER A 167 -36.98 -5.08 16.01
C SER A 167 -36.18 -4.60 14.79
N LEU A 168 -35.13 -3.81 15.00
CA LEU A 168 -34.29 -3.30 13.92
C LEU A 168 -33.44 -4.40 13.26
N ASP A 169 -32.99 -5.40 14.04
CA ASP A 169 -32.23 -6.58 13.59
C ASP A 169 -31.02 -6.25 12.70
N LEU A 170 -29.95 -5.69 13.31
CA LEU A 170 -28.73 -5.33 12.57
C LEU A 170 -27.95 -6.59 12.16
N LYS A 171 -27.60 -6.68 10.86
CA LYS A 171 -26.76 -7.75 10.30
C LYS A 171 -25.78 -7.19 9.29
N GLU A 172 -24.61 -7.81 9.21
CA GLU A 172 -23.68 -7.51 8.12
C GLU A 172 -24.31 -7.90 6.78
N THR A 173 -24.46 -6.92 5.90
CA THR A 173 -25.13 -7.07 4.61
C THR A 173 -24.37 -6.27 3.54
N ASP A 174 -24.29 -6.81 2.34
CA ASP A 174 -23.74 -6.11 1.17
C ASP A 174 -24.87 -5.27 0.55
N ILE A 175 -24.84 -3.95 0.76
CA ILE A 175 -25.82 -3.01 0.23
C ILE A 175 -25.39 -2.61 -1.18
N THR A 176 -26.21 -2.90 -2.19
CA THR A 176 -25.94 -2.54 -3.58
C THR A 176 -26.11 -1.04 -3.79
N VAL A 177 -25.02 -0.35 -4.19
CA VAL A 177 -25.03 1.11 -4.43
C VAL A 177 -25.06 1.48 -5.92
N SER A 178 -24.95 0.51 -6.80
CA SER A 178 -25.06 0.67 -8.26
C SER A 178 -26.51 0.56 -8.78
N ALA A 179 -27.49 0.52 -7.87
CA ALA A 179 -28.91 0.47 -8.24
C ALA A 179 -29.36 1.74 -8.98
N LYS A 180 -30.24 1.57 -9.97
CA LYS A 180 -30.72 2.68 -10.79
C LYS A 180 -31.72 3.60 -10.10
N ASP A 181 -32.27 3.15 -8.98
CA ASP A 181 -33.38 3.81 -8.28
C ASP A 181 -33.02 4.16 -6.84
N GLY A 182 -33.58 5.28 -6.35
CA GLY A 182 -33.46 5.76 -4.98
C GLY A 182 -32.27 6.66 -4.68
N ASP A 183 -32.17 7.08 -3.43
CA ASP A 183 -31.11 8.01 -2.95
C ASP A 183 -29.71 7.36 -2.92
N ILE A 184 -29.64 6.03 -2.96
CA ILE A 184 -28.38 5.31 -2.78
C ILE A 184 -27.37 5.60 -3.88
N LYS A 185 -27.82 5.92 -5.10
CA LYS A 185 -26.94 6.34 -6.19
C LYS A 185 -26.33 7.71 -5.90
N ALA A 186 -27.13 8.67 -5.49
CA ALA A 186 -26.68 10.01 -5.13
C ALA A 186 -25.72 9.94 -3.92
N LEU A 187 -26.03 9.11 -2.92
CA LEU A 187 -25.14 8.82 -1.81
C LEU A 187 -23.80 8.30 -2.29
N TRP A 188 -23.78 7.33 -3.20
CA TRP A 188 -22.55 6.77 -3.73
C TRP A 188 -21.72 7.81 -4.49
N GLU A 189 -22.34 8.62 -5.35
CA GLU A 189 -21.67 9.71 -6.05
C GLU A 189 -21.03 10.71 -5.09
N ARG A 190 -21.70 11.03 -3.98
CA ARG A 190 -21.14 11.87 -2.92
C ARG A 190 -20.01 11.19 -2.16
N LEU A 191 -20.15 9.92 -1.79
CA LEU A 191 -19.07 9.17 -1.13
C LEU A 191 -17.82 9.08 -1.98
N GLN A 192 -17.96 8.93 -3.30
CA GLN A 192 -16.83 8.95 -4.22
C GLN A 192 -16.03 10.25 -4.16
N SER A 193 -16.69 11.40 -3.92
CA SER A 193 -15.99 12.69 -3.79
C SER A 193 -15.12 12.81 -2.52
N TYR A 194 -15.38 12.00 -1.50
CA TYR A 194 -14.58 11.93 -0.28
C TYR A 194 -13.46 10.89 -0.37
N MET A 195 -13.51 9.99 -1.35
CA MET A 195 -12.48 8.97 -1.50
C MET A 195 -11.13 9.60 -1.87
N PRO A 196 -10.02 9.02 -1.39
CA PRO A 196 -8.70 9.50 -1.76
C PRO A 196 -8.45 9.31 -3.26
N TYR A 197 -7.71 10.25 -3.84
CA TYR A 197 -7.16 10.07 -5.17
C TYR A 197 -6.05 9.03 -5.13
N TYR A 198 -6.07 8.05 -6.02
CA TYR A 198 -5.04 7.02 -6.13
C TYR A 198 -4.12 7.30 -7.31
N SER A 199 -2.82 7.26 -7.09
CA SER A 199 -1.81 7.48 -8.13
C SER A 199 -0.77 6.37 -8.11
N LEU A 200 -0.70 5.58 -9.18
CA LEU A 200 0.25 4.48 -9.34
C LEU A 200 1.46 4.92 -10.17
N PHE A 201 2.66 4.74 -9.62
CA PHE A 201 3.93 4.98 -10.28
C PHE A 201 4.64 3.65 -10.53
N GLN A 202 4.70 3.22 -11.78
CA GLN A 202 5.39 2.01 -12.20
C GLN A 202 6.78 2.33 -12.77
N ALA A 203 7.75 1.48 -12.41
CA ALA A 203 9.15 1.71 -12.75
C ALA A 203 9.49 1.56 -14.23
N ASP A 204 8.90 0.58 -14.90
CA ASP A 204 9.37 0.06 -16.19
C ASP A 204 8.32 0.07 -17.30
N ARG A 205 7.19 0.75 -17.12
CA ARG A 205 6.22 0.83 -18.21
C ARG A 205 6.81 1.65 -19.36
N LYS A 206 6.90 1.03 -20.52
CA LYS A 206 7.03 1.75 -21.80
C LYS A 206 5.77 2.60 -21.93
N ASN A 207 5.87 3.90 -21.61
CA ASN A 207 4.86 4.85 -22.03
C ASN A 207 4.86 4.84 -23.56
N THR A 208 3.95 4.10 -24.16
CA THR A 208 3.67 4.23 -25.57
C THR A 208 2.85 5.51 -25.73
N ASP A 209 3.44 6.50 -26.39
CA ASP A 209 2.82 7.79 -26.73
C ASP A 209 1.58 7.67 -27.63
N ASN A 210 1.08 6.46 -27.87
CA ASN A 210 0.04 6.15 -28.86
C ASN A 210 -1.28 5.59 -28.32
N ASP A 211 -1.53 5.63 -27.00
CA ASP A 211 -2.83 5.16 -26.45
C ASP A 211 -3.95 6.21 -26.51
N ASP A 212 -3.78 7.26 -27.32
CA ASP A 212 -4.67 8.42 -27.36
C ASP A 212 -5.74 8.39 -28.45
N GLU A 213 -5.93 7.30 -29.17
CA GLU A 213 -6.94 7.24 -30.26
C GLU A 213 -8.08 6.26 -29.98
N ILE A 214 -8.77 6.43 -28.88
CA ILE A 214 -10.19 6.08 -28.86
C ILE A 214 -10.95 7.38 -29.17
N GLN A 215 -11.48 7.47 -30.38
CA GLN A 215 -12.38 8.56 -30.78
C GLN A 215 -13.64 8.50 -29.90
N ASP A 216 -13.63 9.23 -28.78
CA ASP A 216 -14.76 9.34 -27.89
C ASP A 216 -15.76 10.37 -28.48
N PRO A 217 -17.04 10.02 -28.64
CA PRO A 217 -18.10 10.95 -29.01
C PRO A 217 -18.19 12.18 -28.10
N LEU A 218 -17.75 12.08 -26.85
CA LEU A 218 -17.57 13.20 -25.92
C LEU A 218 -16.61 14.28 -26.44
N LYS A 219 -15.60 13.95 -27.26
CA LYS A 219 -14.71 14.95 -27.86
C LYS A 219 -15.47 15.95 -28.78
N THR A 220 -16.49 15.49 -29.45
CA THR A 220 -17.33 16.34 -30.31
C THR A 220 -18.26 17.22 -29.47
N ALA A 221 -18.86 16.67 -28.42
CA ALA A 221 -19.68 17.42 -27.47
C ALA A 221 -18.85 18.46 -26.69
N VAL A 222 -17.64 18.09 -26.25
CA VAL A 222 -16.70 19.02 -25.61
C VAL A 222 -16.31 20.16 -26.57
N LYS A 223 -16.06 19.88 -27.86
CA LYS A 223 -15.77 20.94 -28.84
C LYS A 223 -16.94 21.93 -29.02
N GLN A 224 -18.17 21.44 -28.97
CA GLN A 224 -19.37 22.30 -29.05
C GLN A 224 -19.56 23.12 -27.79
N ILE A 225 -19.40 22.54 -26.61
CA ILE A 225 -19.49 23.25 -25.33
C ILE A 225 -18.37 24.30 -25.21
N LEU A 226 -17.18 23.96 -25.69
CA LEU A 226 -16.01 24.85 -25.69
C LEU A 226 -16.07 25.95 -26.79
N SER A 227 -17.12 25.99 -27.62
CA SER A 227 -17.35 27.11 -28.55
C SER A 227 -18.10 28.30 -27.91
N ASP A 228 -18.62 28.17 -26.68
CA ASP A 228 -19.24 29.24 -25.93
C ASP A 228 -18.18 30.23 -25.40
N ALA A 229 -18.27 31.50 -25.82
CA ALA A 229 -17.27 32.53 -25.50
C ALA A 229 -17.16 32.81 -24.00
N ALA A 230 -18.27 32.79 -23.26
CA ALA A 230 -18.28 33.05 -21.82
C ALA A 230 -17.67 31.87 -21.04
N LEU A 231 -17.94 30.67 -21.49
CA LEU A 231 -17.35 29.46 -20.94
C LEU A 231 -15.84 29.39 -21.22
N LEU A 232 -15.41 29.72 -22.44
CA LEU A 232 -14.01 29.83 -22.82
C LEU A 232 -13.24 30.80 -21.93
N GLN A 233 -13.80 31.98 -21.66
CA GLN A 233 -13.16 32.95 -20.77
C GLN A 233 -13.00 32.40 -19.35
N SER A 234 -14.03 31.76 -18.80
CA SER A 234 -13.96 31.16 -17.47
C SER A 234 -12.96 30.00 -17.42
N LEU A 235 -12.87 29.21 -18.47
CA LEU A 235 -11.92 28.12 -18.62
C LEU A 235 -10.49 28.63 -18.75
N ASP A 236 -10.26 29.73 -19.47
CA ASP A 236 -8.95 30.38 -19.59
C ASP A 236 -8.47 30.95 -18.25
N GLU A 237 -9.36 31.52 -17.44
CA GLU A 237 -9.03 31.93 -16.07
C GLU A 237 -8.63 30.76 -15.18
N VAL A 238 -9.38 29.66 -15.26
CA VAL A 238 -9.04 28.41 -14.54
C VAL A 238 -7.72 27.83 -15.05
N ALA A 239 -7.53 27.78 -16.38
CA ALA A 239 -6.28 27.27 -16.97
C ALA A 239 -5.07 28.09 -16.54
N THR A 240 -5.22 29.40 -16.47
CA THR A 240 -4.14 30.29 -16.00
C THR A 240 -3.76 29.97 -14.57
N LYS A 241 -4.74 29.82 -13.66
CA LYS A 241 -4.49 29.46 -12.27
C LYS A 241 -3.88 28.05 -12.12
N VAL A 242 -4.36 27.10 -12.91
CA VAL A 242 -3.80 25.74 -12.93
C VAL A 242 -2.37 25.75 -13.44
N ARG A 243 -2.11 26.50 -14.52
CA ARG A 243 -0.76 26.65 -15.10
C ARG A 243 0.21 27.26 -14.11
N GLU A 244 -0.18 28.33 -13.41
CA GLU A 244 0.65 28.95 -12.37
C GLU A 244 1.03 27.93 -11.29
N LYS A 245 0.05 27.19 -10.76
CA LYS A 245 0.31 26.15 -9.75
C LYS A 245 1.20 25.03 -10.26
N LEU A 246 1.03 24.62 -11.51
CA LEU A 246 1.85 23.58 -12.12
C LEU A 246 3.29 24.06 -12.38
N GLN A 247 3.44 25.33 -12.76
CA GLN A 247 4.76 25.96 -12.89
C GLN A 247 5.46 26.00 -11.52
N ASP A 248 4.76 26.39 -10.45
CA ASP A 248 5.30 26.40 -9.09
C ASP A 248 5.82 25.00 -8.67
N VAL A 249 5.06 23.95 -8.95
CA VAL A 249 5.47 22.55 -8.65
C VAL A 249 6.69 22.15 -9.49
N SER A 250 6.70 22.49 -10.77
CA SER A 250 7.83 22.23 -11.66
C SER A 250 9.11 22.94 -11.19
N ASP A 251 9.00 24.23 -10.87
CA ASP A 251 10.14 25.03 -10.42
C ASP A 251 10.68 24.52 -9.08
N LEU A 252 9.79 24.14 -8.17
CA LEU A 252 10.18 23.55 -6.90
C LEU A 252 10.87 22.19 -7.12
N THR A 253 10.36 21.37 -8.04
CA THR A 253 10.97 20.09 -8.41
C THR A 253 12.37 20.29 -8.98
N LEU A 254 12.54 21.23 -9.94
CA LEU A 254 13.86 21.55 -10.50
C LEU A 254 14.84 22.06 -9.43
N LYS A 255 14.36 22.91 -8.52
CA LYS A 255 15.15 23.37 -7.38
C LYS A 255 15.66 22.19 -6.55
N LYS A 256 14.79 21.20 -6.29
CA LYS A 256 15.19 19.99 -5.54
C LYS A 256 16.16 19.10 -6.33
N ILE A 257 16.02 19.00 -7.64
CA ILE A 257 16.97 18.31 -8.49
C ILE A 257 18.34 19.02 -8.46
N LYS A 258 18.33 20.36 -8.51
CA LYS A 258 19.58 21.16 -8.49
C LYS A 258 20.35 21.00 -7.18
N GLU A 259 19.63 20.82 -6.05
CA GLU A 259 20.27 20.51 -4.76
C GLU A 259 21.01 19.16 -4.76
N MET A 260 20.56 18.20 -5.59
CA MET A 260 21.13 16.86 -5.66
C MET A 260 22.14 16.68 -6.81
N ASN A 261 21.82 17.24 -7.96
CA ASN A 261 22.65 17.13 -9.16
C ASN A 261 22.45 18.36 -10.06
N PRO A 262 23.33 19.38 -9.95
CA PRO A 262 23.22 20.61 -10.71
C PRO A 262 23.29 20.40 -12.24
N GLU A 263 24.14 19.49 -12.70
CA GLU A 263 24.34 19.24 -14.16
C GLU A 263 23.05 18.69 -14.80
N ILE A 264 22.37 17.77 -14.10
CA ILE A 264 21.08 17.25 -14.58
C ILE A 264 20.02 18.35 -14.53
N ALA A 265 19.94 19.13 -13.45
CA ALA A 265 18.96 20.20 -13.32
C ALA A 265 19.07 21.24 -14.43
N ASP A 266 20.30 21.64 -14.77
CA ASP A 266 20.56 22.65 -15.81
C ASP A 266 20.25 22.13 -17.24
N SER A 267 20.10 20.80 -17.41
CA SER A 267 19.68 20.15 -18.67
C SER A 267 18.16 19.95 -18.78
N LEU A 268 17.39 20.27 -17.75
CA LEU A 268 15.95 20.01 -17.69
C LEU A 268 15.16 21.32 -17.77
N HIS A 269 14.24 21.40 -18.74
CA HIS A 269 13.37 22.56 -18.91
C HIS A 269 11.91 22.14 -18.82
N PRO A 270 11.13 22.62 -17.81
CA PRO A 270 9.71 22.38 -17.74
C PRO A 270 9.01 23.05 -18.92
N LYS A 271 8.24 22.28 -19.68
CA LYS A 271 7.42 22.82 -20.76
C LYS A 271 5.95 22.84 -20.33
N VAL A 272 5.51 23.99 -19.87
CA VAL A 272 4.09 24.22 -19.57
C VAL A 272 3.49 24.96 -20.77
N PRO A 273 2.52 24.37 -21.48
CA PRO A 273 1.90 24.99 -22.66
C PRO A 273 1.31 26.36 -22.31
N SER A 274 1.34 27.29 -23.26
CA SER A 274 0.60 28.56 -23.10
C SER A 274 -0.90 28.29 -23.12
N VAL A 275 -1.69 29.17 -22.49
CA VAL A 275 -3.16 29.04 -22.46
C VAL A 275 -3.73 28.96 -23.88
N GLN A 276 -3.12 29.65 -24.85
CA GLN A 276 -3.52 29.65 -26.25
C GLN A 276 -3.18 28.36 -27.01
N GLU A 277 -2.21 27.58 -26.52
CA GLU A 277 -1.85 26.26 -27.07
C GLU A 277 -2.67 25.12 -26.45
N LEU A 278 -3.43 25.43 -25.39
CA LEU A 278 -4.23 24.42 -24.69
C LEU A 278 -5.47 24.10 -25.52
N LYS A 279 -5.48 22.90 -26.09
CA LYS A 279 -6.74 22.26 -26.41
C LYS A 279 -7.31 21.77 -25.10
N TRP A 280 -8.47 22.25 -24.67
CA TRP A 280 -9.05 21.90 -23.37
C TRP A 280 -9.12 20.39 -23.08
N ALA A 281 -9.20 19.56 -24.13
CA ALA A 281 -9.05 18.12 -24.01
C ALA A 281 -7.62 17.66 -23.62
N ASP A 282 -6.61 18.50 -23.88
CA ASP A 282 -5.20 18.18 -23.68
C ASP A 282 -4.58 18.89 -22.46
N VAL A 283 -5.32 19.82 -21.81
CA VAL A 283 -4.85 20.60 -20.64
C VAL A 283 -4.23 19.76 -19.56
N PHE A 284 -4.77 18.57 -19.34
CA PHE A 284 -4.31 17.65 -18.32
C PHE A 284 -3.32 16.59 -18.81
N LYS A 285 -3.09 16.51 -20.13
CA LYS A 285 -2.13 15.56 -20.74
C LYS A 285 -0.84 16.20 -21.23
N GLY A 286 -0.79 17.52 -21.34
CA GLY A 286 0.32 18.26 -21.97
C GLY A 286 1.46 18.68 -21.05
N LEU A 287 1.46 18.27 -19.78
CA LEU A 287 2.57 18.54 -18.88
C LEU A 287 3.70 17.55 -19.13
N SER A 288 4.79 18.03 -19.68
CA SER A 288 6.01 17.24 -19.77
C SER A 288 7.20 18.06 -19.29
N ILE A 289 8.10 17.42 -18.56
CA ILE A 289 9.46 17.93 -18.37
C ILE A 289 10.26 17.40 -19.54
N THR A 290 10.81 18.28 -20.37
CA THR A 290 11.72 17.90 -21.45
C THR A 290 13.15 18.29 -21.07
N GLY A 291 14.14 17.55 -21.55
CA GLY A 291 15.55 17.93 -21.41
C GLY A 291 16.02 18.78 -22.60
N ASP A 292 17.33 19.03 -22.66
CA ASP A 292 17.96 19.64 -23.82
C ASP A 292 17.50 18.93 -25.10
N GLU A 293 17.30 19.69 -26.16
CA GLU A 293 16.82 19.21 -27.47
C GLU A 293 15.38 18.64 -27.46
N ASP A 294 14.51 19.10 -26.55
CA ASP A 294 13.10 18.65 -26.44
C ASP A 294 12.93 17.12 -26.25
N ILE A 295 13.92 16.42 -25.71
CA ILE A 295 13.84 15.00 -25.45
C ILE A 295 12.90 14.74 -24.25
N PRO A 296 11.75 14.06 -24.45
CA PRO A 296 10.83 13.74 -23.36
C PRO A 296 11.48 12.88 -22.29
N ILE A 297 11.04 13.01 -21.04
CA ILE A 297 11.58 12.25 -19.90
C ILE A 297 11.48 10.75 -20.11
N ASN A 298 10.40 10.29 -20.75
CA ASN A 298 10.21 8.86 -21.05
C ASN A 298 11.31 8.28 -21.96
N LYS A 299 12.03 9.12 -22.69
CA LYS A 299 13.19 8.74 -23.53
C LYS A 299 14.53 8.82 -22.78
N ARG A 300 14.55 9.35 -21.57
CA ARG A 300 15.76 9.45 -20.73
C ARG A 300 16.07 8.12 -20.04
N GLY A 301 17.29 7.94 -19.58
CA GLY A 301 17.70 6.76 -18.81
C GLY A 301 16.92 6.60 -17.49
N SER A 302 16.81 5.38 -17.00
CA SER A 302 16.07 5.03 -15.79
C SER A 302 16.51 5.83 -14.55
N GLY A 303 17.80 6.09 -14.40
CA GLY A 303 18.33 6.89 -13.29
C GLY A 303 17.80 8.32 -13.25
N VAL A 304 17.69 8.99 -14.43
CA VAL A 304 17.16 10.36 -14.53
C VAL A 304 15.66 10.37 -14.18
N LYS A 305 14.90 9.44 -14.74
CA LYS A 305 13.45 9.33 -14.45
C LYS A 305 13.19 9.20 -12.96
N ARG A 306 13.99 8.39 -12.27
CA ARG A 306 13.82 8.14 -10.83
C ARG A 306 14.28 9.32 -9.98
N LEU A 307 15.31 10.03 -10.39
CA LEU A 307 15.72 11.26 -9.72
C LEU A 307 14.63 12.34 -9.80
N ILE A 308 13.97 12.45 -10.95
CA ILE A 308 12.84 13.35 -11.14
C ILE A 308 11.66 12.93 -10.23
N LEU A 309 11.32 11.65 -10.21
CA LEU A 309 10.27 11.12 -9.35
C LEU A 309 10.54 11.38 -7.87
N LEU A 310 11.76 11.13 -7.40
CA LEU A 310 12.17 11.44 -6.02
C LEU A 310 11.93 12.92 -5.67
N ASN A 311 12.39 13.83 -6.54
CA ASN A 311 12.29 15.25 -6.26
C ASN A 311 10.86 15.78 -6.45
N PHE A 312 10.05 15.14 -7.29
CA PHE A 312 8.61 15.38 -7.33
C PHE A 312 7.96 15.09 -5.96
N PHE A 313 8.25 13.94 -5.33
CA PHE A 313 7.71 13.63 -4.01
C PHE A 313 8.20 14.58 -2.93
N ARG A 314 9.46 15.02 -2.98
CA ARG A 314 9.98 16.03 -2.05
C ARG A 314 9.26 17.38 -2.21
N ALA A 315 9.05 17.81 -3.44
CA ALA A 315 8.33 19.04 -3.75
C ALA A 315 6.85 18.95 -3.32
N GLU A 316 6.22 17.81 -3.57
CA GLU A 316 4.83 17.58 -3.18
C GLU A 316 4.65 17.53 -1.65
N ALA A 317 5.61 16.94 -0.92
CA ALA A 317 5.59 16.97 0.54
C ALA A 317 5.63 18.41 1.09
N GLU A 318 6.52 19.26 0.54
CA GLU A 318 6.61 20.67 0.93
C GLU A 318 5.35 21.46 0.57
N ARG A 319 4.73 21.18 -0.59
CA ARG A 319 3.49 21.81 -1.02
C ARG A 319 2.33 21.47 -0.08
N ARG A 320 2.14 20.18 0.23
CA ARG A 320 1.05 19.71 1.10
C ARG A 320 1.17 20.17 2.53
N GLN A 321 2.38 20.35 3.04
CA GLN A 321 2.59 20.95 4.37
C GLN A 321 2.08 22.41 4.46
N LYS A 322 2.05 23.13 3.33
CA LYS A 322 1.58 24.53 3.25
C LYS A 322 0.07 24.65 3.00
N GLU A 323 -0.55 23.62 2.45
CA GLU A 323 -1.97 23.62 2.10
C GLU A 323 -2.80 22.91 3.18
N SER A 324 -3.60 23.65 3.93
CA SER A 324 -4.42 23.12 5.04
C SER A 324 -5.66 22.31 4.60
N SER A 325 -6.00 22.24 3.30
CA SER A 325 -7.20 21.59 2.78
C SER A 325 -6.97 20.88 1.46
N SER A 326 -6.00 19.95 1.42
CA SER A 326 -5.79 19.12 0.23
C SER A 326 -6.68 17.87 0.27
N GLN A 327 -7.25 17.48 -0.89
CA GLN A 327 -7.91 16.19 -1.05
C GLN A 327 -6.96 15.06 -0.66
N SER A 328 -7.47 14.03 0.03
CA SER A 328 -6.67 12.87 0.41
C SER A 328 -6.13 12.14 -0.83
N ILE A 329 -4.88 11.70 -0.75
CA ILE A 329 -4.22 10.99 -1.84
C ILE A 329 -3.44 9.77 -1.35
N ILE A 330 -3.46 8.71 -2.15
CA ILE A 330 -2.64 7.52 -1.97
C ILE A 330 -1.62 7.45 -3.10
N TYR A 331 -0.35 7.56 -2.77
CA TYR A 331 0.75 7.34 -3.69
C TYR A 331 1.20 5.88 -3.61
N ALA A 332 1.05 5.15 -4.70
CA ALA A 332 1.55 3.79 -4.86
C ALA A 332 2.77 3.78 -5.77
N ILE A 333 3.90 3.27 -5.30
CA ILE A 333 5.17 3.37 -6.01
C ILE A 333 5.79 1.97 -6.10
N GLU A 334 5.98 1.50 -7.33
CA GLU A 334 6.57 0.20 -7.59
C GLU A 334 8.10 0.31 -7.65
N GLU A 335 8.75 -0.49 -6.80
CA GLU A 335 10.21 -0.65 -6.74
C GLU A 335 11.01 0.65 -6.96
N PRO A 336 10.77 1.67 -6.10
CA PRO A 336 11.35 3.00 -6.31
C PRO A 336 12.88 3.02 -6.29
N GLU A 337 13.50 1.97 -5.76
CA GLU A 337 14.96 1.81 -5.65
C GLU A 337 15.64 1.35 -6.93
N THR A 338 14.91 0.78 -7.88
CA THR A 338 15.51 0.18 -9.08
C THR A 338 16.37 1.18 -9.83
N SER A 339 17.59 0.78 -10.20
CA SER A 339 18.58 1.63 -10.89
C SER A 339 19.04 2.88 -10.12
N GLN A 340 18.92 2.88 -8.77
CA GLN A 340 19.41 3.98 -7.92
C GLN A 340 20.60 3.56 -7.05
N HIS A 341 21.52 4.51 -6.84
CA HIS A 341 22.59 4.36 -5.87
C HIS A 341 22.02 4.35 -4.43
N LYS A 342 22.68 3.66 -3.50
CA LYS A 342 22.22 3.52 -2.10
C LYS A 342 21.91 4.85 -1.40
N ASP A 343 22.69 5.88 -1.66
CA ASP A 343 22.46 7.20 -1.05
C ASP A 343 21.16 7.84 -1.56
N HIS A 344 20.84 7.66 -2.85
CA HIS A 344 19.57 8.13 -3.41
C HIS A 344 18.38 7.34 -2.84
N GLN A 345 18.55 6.03 -2.60
CA GLN A 345 17.51 5.22 -1.94
C GLN A 345 17.20 5.74 -0.53
N ARG A 346 18.24 6.13 0.24
CA ARG A 346 18.06 6.73 1.58
C ARG A 346 17.32 8.06 1.53
N LEU A 347 17.68 8.93 0.59
CA LEU A 347 16.99 10.21 0.39
C LEU A 347 15.55 10.02 -0.04
N LEU A 348 15.29 9.03 -0.90
CA LEU A 348 13.94 8.67 -1.33
C LEU A 348 13.06 8.25 -0.15
N ILE A 349 13.51 7.31 0.67
CA ILE A 349 12.74 6.85 1.83
C ILE A 349 12.49 8.00 2.82
N LYS A 350 13.48 8.86 3.03
CA LYS A 350 13.30 10.06 3.86
C LYS A 350 12.19 10.95 3.30
N ALA A 351 12.21 11.23 1.99
CA ALA A 351 11.19 12.04 1.33
C ALA A 351 9.78 11.41 1.41
N LEU A 352 9.67 10.09 1.25
CA LEU A 352 8.41 9.39 1.35
C LEU A 352 7.85 9.37 2.79
N LYS A 353 8.73 9.28 3.79
CA LYS A 353 8.35 9.44 5.20
C LYS A 353 7.84 10.86 5.49
N GLU A 354 8.55 11.87 5.01
CA GLU A 354 8.13 13.26 5.17
C GLU A 354 6.76 13.51 4.50
N LEU A 355 6.54 12.92 3.33
CA LEU A 355 5.27 12.99 2.60
C LEU A 355 4.13 12.31 3.37
N SER A 356 4.37 11.14 3.94
CA SER A 356 3.37 10.37 4.69
C SER A 356 3.03 10.96 6.06
N ASN A 357 3.83 11.90 6.59
CA ASN A 357 3.51 12.61 7.82
C ASN A 357 2.33 13.58 7.66
N ASN A 358 1.92 13.86 6.43
CA ASN A 358 0.73 14.67 6.17
C ASN A 358 -0.53 13.80 6.28
N SER A 359 -1.46 14.16 7.14
CA SER A 359 -2.69 13.40 7.43
C SER A 359 -3.60 13.14 6.22
N SER A 360 -3.41 13.89 5.13
CA SER A 360 -4.14 13.69 3.86
C SER A 360 -3.37 12.84 2.85
N THR A 361 -2.22 12.26 3.24
CA THR A 361 -1.37 11.51 2.31
C THR A 361 -1.02 10.16 2.86
N GLN A 362 -1.23 9.12 2.07
CA GLN A 362 -0.78 7.77 2.34
C GLN A 362 0.19 7.32 1.25
N VAL A 363 1.25 6.61 1.63
CA VAL A 363 2.27 6.13 0.71
C VAL A 363 2.38 4.61 0.81
N ILE A 364 2.28 3.93 -0.32
CA ILE A 364 2.43 2.48 -0.42
C ILE A 364 3.55 2.19 -1.41
N ILE A 365 4.57 1.48 -0.99
CA ILE A 365 5.67 1.09 -1.87
C ILE A 365 5.79 -0.42 -1.97
N THR A 366 6.25 -0.93 -3.11
CA THR A 366 6.81 -2.28 -3.20
C THR A 366 8.31 -2.19 -3.23
N THR A 367 9.00 -3.11 -2.59
CA THR A 367 10.46 -3.14 -2.62
C THR A 367 11.01 -4.56 -2.49
N HIS A 368 12.18 -4.78 -3.08
CA HIS A 368 13.01 -5.96 -2.87
C HIS A 368 14.38 -5.57 -2.26
N SER A 369 14.56 -4.31 -1.86
CA SER A 369 15.82 -3.78 -1.31
C SER A 369 15.88 -3.97 0.21
N SER A 370 16.86 -4.73 0.68
CA SER A 370 17.18 -4.85 2.10
C SER A 370 17.59 -3.50 2.71
N ASP A 371 18.25 -2.65 1.94
CA ASP A 371 18.67 -1.32 2.39
C ASP A 371 17.46 -0.40 2.65
N ILE A 372 16.38 -0.52 1.88
CA ILE A 372 15.12 0.19 2.13
C ILE A 372 14.45 -0.36 3.38
N VAL A 373 14.33 -1.69 3.48
CA VAL A 373 13.68 -2.34 4.63
C VAL A 373 14.34 -1.93 5.95
N LYS A 374 15.67 -1.85 6.00
CA LYS A 374 16.44 -1.40 7.18
C LYS A 374 16.13 0.03 7.65
N GLN A 375 15.49 0.84 6.82
CA GLN A 375 15.13 2.23 7.15
C GLN A 375 13.69 2.37 7.62
N LEU A 376 12.87 1.32 7.57
CA LEU A 376 11.44 1.35 7.91
C LEU A 376 11.19 0.86 9.34
N GLY A 377 10.07 1.25 9.93
CA GLY A 377 9.55 0.64 11.16
C GLY A 377 8.83 -0.68 10.84
N PHE A 378 8.74 -1.56 11.83
CA PHE A 378 8.09 -2.87 11.66
C PHE A 378 6.62 -2.74 11.25
N GLU A 379 5.92 -1.77 11.85
CA GLU A 379 4.53 -1.45 11.55
C GLU A 379 4.31 -1.00 10.11
N GLN A 380 5.38 -0.55 9.43
CA GLN A 380 5.36 -0.09 8.04
C GLN A 380 5.59 -1.23 7.04
N ILE A 381 5.90 -2.45 7.50
CA ILE A 381 6.34 -3.55 6.63
C ILE A 381 5.28 -4.63 6.55
N GLN A 382 4.86 -4.94 5.32
CA GLN A 382 4.01 -6.07 4.97
C GLN A 382 4.81 -7.07 4.12
N ILE A 383 4.93 -8.30 4.60
CA ILE A 383 5.74 -9.33 3.95
C ILE A 383 4.85 -10.24 3.12
N VAL A 384 5.09 -10.28 1.81
CA VAL A 384 4.46 -11.27 0.92
C VAL A 384 5.32 -12.52 0.90
N CYS A 385 4.76 -13.64 1.30
CA CYS A 385 5.47 -14.91 1.34
C CYS A 385 4.64 -16.08 0.79
N HIS A 386 5.31 -17.17 0.50
CA HIS A 386 4.69 -18.43 0.09
C HIS A 386 4.63 -19.37 1.29
N GLN A 387 3.43 -19.76 1.71
CA GLN A 387 3.27 -20.72 2.79
C GLN A 387 2.30 -21.83 2.37
N GLY A 388 2.78 -23.07 2.37
CA GLY A 388 1.96 -24.22 1.99
C GLY A 388 1.36 -24.16 0.57
N GLY A 389 2.10 -23.60 -0.40
CA GLY A 389 1.61 -23.44 -1.78
C GLY A 389 0.66 -22.25 -2.01
N VAL A 390 0.37 -21.47 -0.98
CA VAL A 390 -0.51 -20.29 -1.04
C VAL A 390 0.30 -19.03 -0.77
N LYS A 391 0.04 -17.97 -1.54
CA LYS A 391 0.59 -16.63 -1.27
C LYS A 391 -0.15 -16.02 -0.08
N THR A 392 0.57 -15.61 0.94
CA THR A 392 0.05 -14.99 2.17
C THR A 392 0.76 -13.67 2.41
N ILE A 393 0.11 -12.78 3.15
CA ILE A 393 0.71 -11.51 3.59
C ILE A 393 0.73 -11.52 5.12
N LYS A 394 1.87 -11.10 5.68
CA LYS A 394 2.07 -10.99 7.11
C LYS A 394 2.62 -9.61 7.43
N SER A 395 2.12 -8.98 8.47
CA SER A 395 2.80 -7.84 9.07
C SER A 395 4.13 -8.31 9.66
N ALA A 396 5.16 -7.48 9.59
CA ALA A 396 6.40 -7.76 10.28
C ALA A 396 6.13 -7.63 11.79
N GLU A 397 6.01 -8.77 12.47
CA GLU A 397 5.72 -8.80 13.89
C GLU A 397 7.01 -8.69 14.70
N ARG A 398 6.91 -8.06 15.87
CA ARG A 398 8.03 -7.88 16.83
C ARG A 398 8.43 -9.18 17.54
N ASN A 399 7.88 -10.34 17.18
CA ASN A 399 7.82 -11.51 18.05
C ASN A 399 8.75 -12.68 17.70
N SER A 400 9.62 -12.55 16.71
CA SER A 400 10.51 -13.66 16.33
C SER A 400 11.83 -13.64 17.10
N LEU A 401 12.26 -12.48 17.57
CA LEU A 401 13.32 -12.29 18.56
C LEU A 401 12.81 -11.31 19.61
N PRO A 402 13.34 -11.31 20.86
CA PRO A 402 12.91 -10.37 21.91
C PRO A 402 13.13 -8.90 21.51
N TYR A 403 13.98 -8.67 20.52
CA TYR A 403 14.18 -7.39 19.87
C TYR A 403 13.92 -7.57 18.37
N PRO A 404 13.01 -6.76 17.77
CA PRO A 404 12.70 -6.86 16.36
C PRO A 404 13.96 -6.61 15.52
N SER A 405 14.33 -7.58 14.69
CA SER A 405 15.49 -7.48 13.81
C SER A 405 15.05 -7.28 12.36
N LEU A 406 15.54 -6.21 11.76
CA LEU A 406 15.37 -5.98 10.33
C LEU A 406 16.16 -7.00 9.49
N ASN A 407 17.19 -7.62 10.05
CA ASN A 407 17.91 -8.74 9.42
C ASN A 407 17.00 -9.98 9.34
N GLU A 408 16.17 -10.22 10.36
CA GLU A 408 15.15 -11.27 10.31
C GLU A 408 14.10 -11.01 9.23
N VAL A 409 13.59 -9.77 9.13
CA VAL A 409 12.65 -9.39 8.07
C VAL A 409 13.26 -9.64 6.68
N ASN A 410 14.52 -9.27 6.47
CA ASN A 410 15.24 -9.51 5.23
C ASN A 410 15.38 -11.02 4.94
N TYR A 411 15.70 -11.80 5.97
CA TYR A 411 15.79 -13.26 5.81
C TYR A 411 14.44 -13.88 5.43
N ILE A 412 13.36 -13.48 6.08
CA ILE A 412 12.00 -13.98 5.80
C ILE A 412 11.52 -13.52 4.42
N ALA A 413 11.70 -12.24 4.10
CA ALA A 413 11.20 -11.64 2.85
C ALA A 413 12.00 -12.06 1.61
N PHE A 414 13.32 -12.10 1.73
CA PHE A 414 14.22 -12.26 0.58
C PHE A 414 15.03 -13.56 0.63
N GLY A 415 15.12 -14.21 1.79
CA GLY A 415 16.02 -15.34 2.03
C GLY A 415 17.48 -14.92 2.11
N ASP A 416 17.72 -13.63 2.47
CA ASP A 416 19.05 -13.04 2.60
C ASP A 416 19.70 -13.48 3.91
N ALA A 417 20.56 -14.49 3.82
CA ALA A 417 21.33 -14.99 4.93
C ALA A 417 22.52 -14.06 5.19
N SER A 418 22.42 -13.24 6.23
CA SER A 418 23.48 -12.29 6.62
C SER A 418 24.24 -12.72 7.87
N GLU A 419 25.50 -12.30 7.96
CA GLU A 419 26.36 -12.51 9.13
C GLU A 419 25.80 -11.81 10.35
N GLU A 420 25.19 -10.63 10.17
CA GLU A 420 24.53 -9.88 11.23
C GLU A 420 23.36 -10.68 11.84
N TYR A 421 22.52 -11.28 10.98
CA TYR A 421 21.40 -12.08 11.47
C TYR A 421 21.88 -13.35 12.18
N HIS A 422 22.92 -13.99 11.66
CA HIS A 422 23.57 -15.13 12.33
C HIS A 422 24.05 -14.75 13.72
N ASN A 423 24.75 -13.61 13.87
CA ASN A 423 25.26 -13.14 15.16
C ASN A 423 24.14 -12.78 16.15
N GLU A 424 23.04 -12.19 15.66
CA GLU A 424 21.85 -11.90 16.48
C GLU A 424 21.24 -13.17 17.07
N LEU A 425 21.03 -14.19 16.23
CA LEU A 425 20.50 -15.48 16.67
C LEU A 425 21.46 -16.20 17.64
N TYR A 426 22.75 -16.19 17.34
CA TYR A 426 23.78 -16.82 18.19
C TYR A 426 23.83 -16.14 19.56
N GLY A 427 23.85 -14.82 19.60
CA GLY A 427 23.84 -14.06 20.87
C GLY A 427 22.57 -14.30 21.69
N PHE A 428 21.41 -14.36 21.04
CA PHE A 428 20.16 -14.68 21.71
C PHE A 428 20.19 -16.10 22.33
N LEU A 429 20.61 -17.10 21.58
CA LEU A 429 20.71 -18.47 22.07
C LEU A 429 21.73 -18.60 23.20
N GLN A 430 22.86 -17.88 23.12
CA GLN A 430 23.84 -17.84 24.19
C GLN A 430 23.26 -17.23 25.47
N SER A 431 22.50 -16.15 25.36
CA SER A 431 21.79 -15.58 26.52
C SER A 431 20.81 -16.58 27.13
N LYS A 432 20.05 -17.32 26.32
CA LYS A 432 19.14 -18.36 26.82
C LYS A 432 19.86 -19.52 27.47
N ALA A 433 20.99 -19.94 26.93
CA ALA A 433 21.81 -20.98 27.54
C ALA A 433 22.35 -20.55 28.91
N ILE A 434 22.77 -19.28 29.06
CA ILE A 434 23.23 -18.71 30.32
C ILE A 434 22.07 -18.63 31.32
N ASP A 435 20.88 -18.24 30.90
CA ASP A 435 19.67 -18.25 31.72
C ASP A 435 19.35 -19.65 32.27
N GLU A 436 19.61 -20.73 31.50
CA GLU A 436 19.44 -22.13 31.93
C GLU A 436 20.55 -22.59 32.91
N ASP A 437 21.82 -22.22 32.64
CA ASP A 437 22.97 -22.54 33.50
C ASP A 437 24.12 -21.55 33.23
N ALA A 438 24.51 -20.79 34.24
CA ALA A 438 25.55 -19.75 34.14
C ALA A 438 26.91 -20.25 33.59
N LYS A 439 27.23 -21.55 33.70
CA LYS A 439 28.46 -22.11 33.10
C LYS A 439 28.50 -21.99 31.59
N ASN A 440 27.33 -21.87 30.91
CA ASN A 440 27.20 -21.75 29.46
C ASN A 440 27.71 -20.41 28.92
N GLU A 441 28.15 -19.49 29.74
CA GLU A 441 28.92 -18.30 29.35
C GLU A 441 30.22 -18.68 28.62
N LYS A 442 30.85 -19.82 29.02
CA LYS A 442 32.05 -20.30 28.36
C LYS A 442 31.70 -20.97 27.02
N GLU A 443 32.43 -20.63 25.97
CA GLU A 443 32.22 -21.16 24.62
C GLU A 443 32.13 -22.70 24.58
N LYS A 444 33.00 -23.41 25.37
CA LYS A 444 32.98 -24.85 25.42
C LYS A 444 31.67 -25.42 25.99
N ASP A 445 31.13 -24.80 27.01
CA ASP A 445 29.91 -25.25 27.67
C ASP A 445 28.68 -24.86 26.83
N PHE A 446 28.70 -23.69 26.16
CA PHE A 446 27.68 -23.29 25.20
C PHE A 446 27.68 -24.21 23.95
N GLU A 447 28.84 -24.60 23.47
CA GLU A 447 28.98 -25.59 22.38
C GLU A 447 28.34 -26.94 22.75
N ALA A 448 28.57 -27.39 24.01
CA ALA A 448 27.91 -28.60 24.52
C ALA A 448 26.39 -28.43 24.60
N TRP A 449 25.92 -27.25 25.03
CA TRP A 449 24.50 -26.91 25.08
C TRP A 449 23.87 -26.92 23.68
N LEU A 450 24.50 -26.31 22.65
CA LEU A 450 24.04 -26.38 21.26
C LEU A 450 23.88 -27.82 20.78
N THR A 451 24.81 -28.69 21.17
CA THR A 451 24.73 -30.12 20.84
C THR A 451 23.51 -30.80 21.47
N THR A 452 23.14 -30.42 22.70
CA THR A 452 21.90 -30.91 23.36
C THR A 452 20.63 -30.44 22.64
N LYS A 453 20.67 -29.31 21.93
CA LYS A 453 19.56 -28.80 21.13
C LYS A 453 19.52 -29.38 19.72
N GLY A 454 20.44 -30.28 19.35
CA GLY A 454 20.48 -31.03 18.10
C GLY A 454 21.51 -30.55 17.07
N CYS A 455 22.27 -29.48 17.36
CA CYS A 455 23.35 -29.04 16.48
C CYS A 455 24.47 -30.09 16.42
N LYS A 456 25.03 -30.33 15.23
CA LYS A 456 26.06 -31.36 14.98
C LYS A 456 27.45 -30.75 14.99
N GLN A 457 28.38 -31.33 15.72
CA GLN A 457 29.80 -30.95 15.69
C GLN A 457 30.50 -31.54 14.45
N ASN A 458 30.23 -30.98 13.30
CA ASN A 458 30.73 -31.40 11.99
C ASN A 458 31.83 -30.52 11.40
N LYS A 459 32.21 -29.46 12.12
CA LYS A 459 33.31 -28.54 11.74
C LYS A 459 34.50 -28.68 12.67
N GLN A 460 35.67 -28.16 12.23
CA GLN A 460 36.89 -28.09 13.01
C GLN A 460 37.40 -26.66 12.98
N TRP A 461 37.69 -26.13 14.16
CA TRP A 461 38.22 -24.76 14.33
C TRP A 461 39.66 -24.83 14.88
N ILE A 462 40.58 -24.15 14.20
CA ILE A 462 41.97 -24.00 14.63
C ILE A 462 42.11 -22.60 15.22
N ARG A 463 42.39 -22.51 16.51
CA ARG A 463 42.67 -21.22 17.19
C ARG A 463 44.12 -20.82 16.98
N ILE A 464 44.39 -19.53 16.93
CA ILE A 464 45.75 -18.96 17.01
C ILE A 464 45.95 -18.38 18.42
N LYS A 465 46.98 -18.80 19.12
CA LYS A 465 47.34 -18.25 20.42
C LYS A 465 48.80 -17.81 20.38
N GLY A 466 49.05 -16.50 20.61
CA GLY A 466 50.41 -15.94 20.53
C GLY A 466 51.07 -16.13 19.14
N GLY A 467 50.27 -16.11 18.05
CA GLY A 467 50.75 -16.35 16.68
C GLY A 467 50.97 -17.83 16.31
N ILE A 468 50.68 -18.78 17.22
CA ILE A 468 50.90 -20.21 16.98
C ILE A 468 49.53 -20.90 16.82
N PRO A 469 49.30 -21.61 15.68
CA PRO A 469 48.12 -22.43 15.51
C PRO A 469 48.03 -23.54 16.57
N GLN A 470 46.86 -23.70 17.17
CA GLN A 470 46.59 -24.73 18.16
C GLN A 470 45.98 -25.96 17.51
N GLN A 471 45.85 -27.07 18.28
CA GLN A 471 45.18 -28.27 17.79
C GLN A 471 43.74 -27.97 17.39
N ALA A 472 43.29 -28.50 16.25
CA ALA A 472 41.93 -28.38 15.77
C ALA A 472 40.92 -28.96 16.76
N GLN A 473 39.90 -28.20 17.08
CA GLN A 473 38.79 -28.59 17.96
C GLN A 473 37.52 -28.78 17.16
N ARG A 474 36.76 -29.84 17.42
CA ARG A 474 35.43 -29.99 16.83
C ARG A 474 34.47 -28.96 17.36
N CYS A 475 33.65 -28.40 16.47
CA CYS A 475 32.60 -27.45 16.82
C CYS A 475 31.40 -27.61 15.90
N THR A 476 30.29 -27.01 16.29
CA THR A 476 29.10 -26.89 15.47
C THR A 476 29.33 -25.85 14.36
N ILE A 477 28.53 -25.87 13.31
CA ILE A 477 28.62 -24.89 12.23
C ILE A 477 28.30 -23.48 12.75
N GLU A 478 27.41 -23.36 13.72
CA GLU A 478 27.00 -22.11 14.38
C GLU A 478 28.21 -21.43 15.03
N THR A 479 28.94 -22.18 15.86
CA THR A 479 30.15 -21.69 16.54
C THR A 479 31.29 -21.44 15.54
N TYR A 480 31.41 -22.28 14.52
CA TYR A 480 32.42 -22.09 13.45
C TYR A 480 32.25 -20.76 12.73
N ILE A 481 31.03 -20.47 12.26
CA ILE A 481 30.71 -19.23 11.53
C ILE A 481 30.90 -18.03 12.45
N ARG A 482 30.39 -18.09 13.67
CA ARG A 482 30.57 -17.02 14.66
C ARG A 482 32.06 -16.72 14.88
N ASN A 483 32.89 -17.73 15.06
CA ASN A 483 34.32 -17.58 15.28
C ASN A 483 35.01 -17.02 14.02
N PHE A 484 34.60 -17.44 12.80
CA PHE A 484 35.13 -16.91 11.56
C PHE A 484 34.83 -15.42 11.40
N ILE A 485 33.63 -14.98 11.72
CA ILE A 485 33.23 -13.56 11.67
C ILE A 485 34.02 -12.71 12.68
N HIS A 486 34.23 -13.23 13.88
CA HIS A 486 34.90 -12.48 14.96
C HIS A 486 36.41 -12.56 14.94
N HIS A 487 37.01 -13.46 14.16
CA HIS A 487 38.44 -13.66 14.02
C HIS A 487 38.87 -13.63 12.55
N PRO A 488 38.65 -12.50 11.82
CA PRO A 488 38.96 -12.39 10.40
C PRO A 488 40.47 -12.50 10.10
N GLU A 489 41.32 -12.26 11.14
CA GLU A 489 42.77 -12.41 11.04
C GLU A 489 43.23 -13.88 11.02
N ASN A 490 42.33 -14.82 11.37
CA ASN A 490 42.67 -16.24 11.46
C ASN A 490 42.51 -16.96 10.12
N ASN A 491 43.60 -17.05 9.37
CA ASN A 491 43.66 -17.65 8.04
C ASN A 491 43.84 -19.19 8.04
N GLN A 492 43.80 -19.84 9.21
CA GLN A 492 43.96 -21.32 9.31
C GLN A 492 42.66 -22.07 9.02
N ASN A 493 41.53 -21.36 8.96
CA ASN A 493 40.23 -21.96 8.78
C ASN A 493 39.65 -21.54 7.43
N PRO A 494 39.14 -22.47 6.62
CA PRO A 494 38.50 -22.14 5.35
C PRO A 494 37.21 -21.34 5.55
N GLN A 495 36.93 -20.45 4.61
CA GLN A 495 35.67 -19.70 4.64
C GLN A 495 34.47 -20.65 4.48
N TYR A 496 33.42 -20.39 5.22
CA TYR A 496 32.15 -21.10 5.07
C TYR A 496 31.43 -20.67 3.77
N SER A 497 30.61 -21.54 3.24
CA SER A 497 29.80 -21.26 2.05
C SER A 497 28.50 -20.50 2.42
N PRO A 498 27.88 -19.79 1.46
CA PRO A 498 26.57 -19.15 1.69
C PRO A 498 25.49 -20.15 2.10
N SER A 499 25.55 -21.41 1.63
CA SER A 499 24.60 -22.45 2.06
C SER A 499 24.81 -22.83 3.52
N GLU A 500 26.06 -22.94 3.97
CA GLU A 500 26.37 -23.23 5.37
C GLU A 500 25.90 -22.12 6.32
N LEU A 501 26.03 -20.87 5.92
CA LEU A 501 25.50 -19.74 6.67
C LEU A 501 23.97 -19.83 6.80
N LYS A 502 23.30 -20.13 5.68
CA LYS A 502 21.85 -20.31 5.66
C LYS A 502 21.39 -21.48 6.54
N ASP A 503 22.04 -22.64 6.40
CA ASP A 503 21.71 -23.84 7.19
C ASP A 503 21.88 -23.59 8.70
N SER A 504 22.94 -22.87 9.08
CA SER A 504 23.17 -22.46 10.46
C SER A 504 22.09 -21.52 10.98
N ILE A 505 21.68 -20.51 10.19
CA ILE A 505 20.58 -19.61 10.54
C ILE A 505 19.27 -20.39 10.71
N ASP A 506 18.95 -21.30 9.79
CA ASP A 506 17.71 -22.08 9.85
C ASP A 506 17.68 -23.02 11.08
N GLU A 507 18.81 -23.62 11.43
CA GLU A 507 18.92 -24.44 12.65
C GLU A 507 18.78 -23.61 13.93
N MET A 508 19.44 -22.46 14.01
CA MET A 508 19.27 -21.55 15.15
C MET A 508 17.84 -21.04 15.28
N LYS A 509 17.18 -20.70 14.17
CA LYS A 509 15.75 -20.31 14.17
C LYS A 509 14.86 -21.43 14.70
N ARG A 510 15.13 -22.69 14.34
CA ARG A 510 14.40 -23.85 14.85
C ARG A 510 14.50 -23.93 16.38
N ILE A 511 15.68 -23.67 16.92
CA ILE A 511 15.90 -23.67 18.37
C ILE A 511 15.18 -22.48 19.02
N VAL A 512 15.29 -21.27 18.45
CA VAL A 512 14.59 -20.06 18.95
C VAL A 512 13.08 -20.28 19.01
N ALA A 513 12.50 -20.87 17.97
CA ALA A 513 11.06 -21.15 17.92
C ALA A 513 10.57 -22.02 19.08
N SER A 514 11.41 -22.94 19.62
CA SER A 514 11.06 -23.76 20.78
C SER A 514 10.89 -22.96 22.07
N TYR A 515 11.57 -21.83 22.19
CA TYR A 515 11.44 -20.92 23.35
C TYR A 515 10.21 -20.01 23.26
N LEU A 516 9.79 -19.64 22.05
CA LEU A 516 8.65 -18.75 21.85
C LEU A 516 7.32 -19.48 22.12
N ILE A 517 7.23 -20.76 21.80
CA ILE A 517 6.04 -21.58 22.09
C ILE A 517 5.82 -21.71 23.60
N ALA A 518 6.89 -21.72 24.40
CA ALA A 518 6.83 -21.81 25.86
C ALA A 518 6.38 -20.53 26.57
N ILE A 519 6.38 -19.38 25.89
CA ILE A 519 5.95 -18.08 26.47
C ILE A 519 4.45 -17.84 26.27
N HIS A 520 3.80 -18.57 25.36
CA HIS A 520 2.37 -18.45 25.04
C HIS A 520 1.49 -19.55 25.67
N ILE A 521 2.03 -20.38 26.52
CA ILE A 521 1.34 -21.33 27.41
C ILE A 521 1.43 -20.84 28.84
#